data_a7d7fc0924c34b3508696a1534f4909d
#
_entry.id   a7d7fc0924c34b3508696a1534f4909d
#
_cell.length_a   1.000
_cell.length_b   1.000
_cell.length_c   1.000
_cell.angle_alpha   90.00
_cell.angle_beta   90.00
_cell.angle_gamma   90.00
#
_symmetry.space_group_name_H-M   'P 1'
#
loop_
_entity.id
_entity.type
_entity.pdbx_description
1 polymer ?
#
loop_
_entity_poly.entity_id
_entity_poly.type
_entity_poly.pdbx_seq_one_letter_code
_entity_poly.pdbx_strand_id
1 'polypeptide(L)'
;MLLGSMAQNAFAQKIEIKGTVRDASDKSIEYVNVVLQTIDSTFVAGVTTSPEGEFIFKNTAAGDYRLVLSSIGYNTGYITLNGVKRHTDLGPIVLDSASIALEGVTITGSSQISRADRKLVFPSERQMKTSTNGVNLLQELMLPRILVNPMNNEIGLSGGGELQLRINGVKAEIDEIKAIRPADIIRIEYHDNPGLRYGNAEVVLDYIVRRPETGGNFGADISQGLNTMWGNYNLYGKVNHKKSEFGFSYYMGPRDFNGMYRDNEEEFHLADGTTLRRLEKGEPSKATMCQHNLNVNYSLQASENSLFSATFRLRGNNQPHWDYKGTLYNANDETDVVDMTDRTDQSWTRPSLDLYYQQNLKNKQTLVFNVVGTYNREKSQRLYQESTPGNILTDIDNNIRGNKYSLIAEAIYEKQYSKGNALSFGLSHTQSYSNNEYRNGHYYETNMHQENTYIFGEYRGKIDKLNYRLGVAMTRFYYNQSGKDKSTENYSFNPSIVLHYAM
;
A
#
# COMPACT_ATOMS: atom_id res chain seq x y z
N MET A 1 23.51 -32.85 67.31
CA MET A 1 22.21 -32.17 67.29
C MET A 1 22.18 -31.25 66.11
N LEU A 2 21.72 -31.74 65.00
CA LEU A 2 21.67 -30.99 63.72
C LEU A 2 20.22 -30.51 63.56
N LEU A 3 19.97 -29.19 63.65
CA LEU A 3 18.71 -28.56 63.32
C LEU A 3 18.71 -28.24 61.82
N GLY A 4 17.96 -29.03 61.04
CA GLY A 4 17.66 -28.76 59.65
C GLY A 4 16.62 -27.66 59.54
N SER A 5 16.98 -26.52 58.94
CA SER A 5 16.09 -25.44 58.55
C SER A 5 15.36 -25.87 57.27
N MET A 6 14.08 -26.19 57.35
CA MET A 6 13.20 -26.36 56.20
C MET A 6 12.89 -24.94 55.63
N ALA A 7 13.50 -24.60 54.50
CA ALA A 7 13.05 -23.48 53.71
C ALA A 7 11.71 -23.84 53.06
N GLN A 8 10.61 -23.27 53.55
CA GLN A 8 9.31 -23.31 52.87
C GLN A 8 9.36 -22.48 51.63
N ASN A 9 9.45 -23.14 50.47
CA ASN A 9 9.15 -22.50 49.19
C ASN A 9 7.69 -22.07 49.17
N ALA A 10 7.42 -20.80 49.49
CA ALA A 10 6.12 -20.19 49.21
C ALA A 10 5.89 -20.15 47.72
N PHE A 11 5.13 -21.05 47.16
CA PHE A 11 4.62 -20.92 45.79
C PHE A 11 3.77 -19.65 45.75
N ALA A 12 4.27 -18.59 45.11
CA ALA A 12 3.50 -17.39 44.86
C ALA A 12 2.27 -17.79 44.04
N GLN A 13 1.09 -17.64 44.64
CA GLN A 13 -0.18 -17.95 43.97
C GLN A 13 -0.32 -17.02 42.73
N LYS A 14 -0.31 -17.60 41.56
CA LYS A 14 -0.52 -16.86 40.28
C LYS A 14 -1.99 -16.52 40.18
N ILE A 15 -2.29 -15.25 40.04
CA ILE A 15 -3.64 -14.71 39.97
C ILE A 15 -3.93 -14.14 38.58
N GLU A 16 -5.21 -14.02 38.29
CA GLU A 16 -5.74 -13.49 37.07
C GLU A 16 -6.53 -12.20 37.37
N ILE A 17 -6.27 -11.12 36.61
CA ILE A 17 -7.00 -9.86 36.70
C ILE A 17 -7.64 -9.63 35.35
N LYS A 18 -8.96 -9.49 35.29
CA LYS A 18 -9.70 -9.27 34.06
C LYS A 18 -10.77 -8.21 34.23
N GLY A 19 -11.26 -7.69 33.09
CA GLY A 19 -12.36 -6.72 33.03
C GLY A 19 -12.76 -6.40 31.60
N THR A 20 -13.76 -5.56 31.46
CA THR A 20 -14.22 -5.05 30.16
C THR A 20 -14.15 -3.54 30.15
N VAL A 21 -13.83 -2.93 29.00
CA VAL A 21 -13.76 -1.48 28.83
C VAL A 21 -14.88 -1.02 27.90
N ARG A 22 -15.64 -0.01 28.36
CA ARG A 22 -16.79 0.53 27.63
C ARG A 22 -16.74 2.05 27.61
N ASP A 23 -17.45 2.65 26.67
CA ASP A 23 -17.70 4.11 26.69
C ASP A 23 -18.95 4.46 27.52
N ALA A 24 -19.21 5.75 27.66
CA ALA A 24 -20.37 6.26 28.40
C ALA A 24 -21.73 5.82 27.79
N SER A 25 -21.75 5.33 26.56
CA SER A 25 -22.93 4.78 25.87
C SER A 25 -23.05 3.26 25.99
N ASP A 26 -22.27 2.63 26.91
CA ASP A 26 -22.19 1.18 27.13
C ASP A 26 -21.66 0.38 25.91
N LYS A 27 -20.97 1.04 24.97
CA LYS A 27 -20.34 0.41 23.82
C LYS A 27 -18.94 -0.08 24.18
N SER A 28 -18.59 -1.30 23.84
CA SER A 28 -17.26 -1.87 24.03
C SER A 28 -16.20 -1.08 23.27
N ILE A 29 -15.10 -0.75 23.94
CA ILE A 29 -13.95 -0.08 23.31
C ILE A 29 -12.88 -1.13 23.04
N GLU A 30 -12.62 -1.38 21.76
CA GLU A 30 -11.55 -2.27 21.31
C GLU A 30 -10.20 -1.56 21.34
N TYR A 31 -9.12 -2.33 21.52
CA TYR A 31 -7.73 -1.86 21.47
C TYR A 31 -7.39 -0.76 22.50
N VAL A 32 -8.06 -0.74 23.62
CA VAL A 32 -7.63 0.08 24.76
C VAL A 32 -6.32 -0.52 25.28
N ASN A 33 -5.28 0.28 25.42
CA ASN A 33 -4.07 -0.11 26.10
C ASN A 33 -4.36 -0.19 27.61
N VAL A 34 -4.23 -1.37 28.20
CA VAL A 34 -4.38 -1.62 29.63
C VAL A 34 -3.03 -2.01 30.19
N VAL A 35 -2.44 -1.15 31.02
CA VAL A 35 -1.13 -1.34 31.62
C VAL A 35 -1.29 -1.59 33.11
N LEU A 36 -0.72 -2.68 33.59
CA LEU A 36 -0.63 -3.00 35.01
C LEU A 36 0.73 -2.50 35.55
N GLN A 37 0.71 -1.67 36.56
CA GLN A 37 1.86 -1.10 37.24
C GLN A 37 1.81 -1.36 38.73
N THR A 38 2.95 -1.36 39.38
CA THR A 38 3.02 -1.23 40.83
C THR A 38 2.62 0.19 41.27
N ILE A 39 2.39 0.44 42.53
CA ILE A 39 1.97 1.77 43.01
C ILE A 39 3.00 2.85 42.79
N ASP A 40 4.29 2.50 42.72
CA ASP A 40 5.41 3.37 42.35
C ASP A 40 5.58 3.58 40.82
N SER A 41 4.59 3.15 40.01
CA SER A 41 4.56 3.26 38.56
C SER A 41 5.55 2.37 37.81
N THR A 42 6.10 1.35 38.45
CA THR A 42 6.94 0.35 37.77
C THR A 42 6.05 -0.57 36.93
N PHE A 43 6.40 -0.74 35.66
CA PHE A 43 5.67 -1.58 34.71
C PHE A 43 5.70 -3.05 35.11
N VAL A 44 4.54 -3.70 35.13
CA VAL A 44 4.38 -5.14 35.45
C VAL A 44 3.96 -5.93 34.21
N ALA A 45 2.90 -5.50 33.53
CA ALA A 45 2.38 -6.14 32.33
C ALA A 45 1.52 -5.15 31.53
N GLY A 46 1.37 -5.42 30.23
CA GLY A 46 0.49 -4.66 29.33
C GLY A 46 -0.31 -5.60 28.44
N VAL A 47 -1.59 -5.28 28.23
CA VAL A 47 -2.51 -5.98 27.32
C VAL A 47 -3.37 -4.94 26.59
N THR A 48 -4.02 -5.37 25.50
CA THR A 48 -5.05 -4.56 24.83
C THR A 48 -6.39 -5.24 24.91
N THR A 49 -7.47 -4.45 24.93
CA THR A 49 -8.81 -5.00 24.90
C THR A 49 -9.13 -5.70 23.59
N SER A 50 -9.90 -6.77 23.66
CA SER A 50 -10.48 -7.47 22.52
C SER A 50 -11.52 -6.59 21.80
N PRO A 51 -12.06 -7.01 20.63
CA PRO A 51 -13.20 -6.32 19.99
C PRO A 51 -14.43 -6.19 20.88
N GLU A 52 -14.58 -7.09 21.86
CA GLU A 52 -15.63 -7.06 22.88
C GLU A 52 -15.28 -6.17 24.09
N GLY A 53 -14.11 -5.50 24.04
CA GLY A 53 -13.61 -4.66 25.12
C GLY A 53 -12.97 -5.42 26.29
N GLU A 54 -12.76 -6.73 26.18
CA GLU A 54 -12.24 -7.57 27.27
C GLU A 54 -10.71 -7.51 27.34
N PHE A 55 -10.19 -7.50 28.58
CA PHE A 55 -8.77 -7.67 28.87
C PHE A 55 -8.51 -8.66 29.96
N ILE A 56 -7.35 -9.29 29.97
CA ILE A 56 -6.96 -10.28 30.98
C ILE A 56 -5.45 -10.29 31.19
N PHE A 57 -5.02 -10.11 32.43
CA PHE A 57 -3.65 -10.36 32.88
C PHE A 57 -3.59 -11.73 33.53
N LYS A 58 -2.78 -12.62 33.01
CA LYS A 58 -2.54 -13.97 33.55
C LYS A 58 -1.22 -14.01 34.29
N ASN A 59 -1.15 -14.91 35.32
CA ASN A 59 0.08 -15.15 36.07
C ASN A 59 0.63 -13.94 36.85
N THR A 60 -0.23 -13.02 37.29
CA THR A 60 0.13 -11.89 38.16
C THR A 60 0.44 -12.35 39.56
N ALA A 61 1.43 -11.79 40.23
CA ALA A 61 1.72 -12.05 41.62
C ALA A 61 0.68 -11.38 42.55
N ALA A 62 0.57 -11.80 43.79
CA ALA A 62 -0.22 -11.08 44.77
C ALA A 62 0.46 -9.72 45.11
N GLY A 63 -0.31 -8.64 45.20
CA GLY A 63 0.27 -7.31 45.46
C GLY A 63 -0.71 -6.16 45.27
N ASP A 64 -0.18 -4.96 45.39
CA ASP A 64 -0.88 -3.70 45.11
C ASP A 64 -0.52 -3.20 43.72
N TYR A 65 -1.52 -2.82 42.95
CA TYR A 65 -1.35 -2.44 41.56
C TYR A 65 -2.12 -1.19 41.19
N ARG A 66 -1.70 -0.57 40.11
CA ARG A 66 -2.44 0.47 39.40
C ARG A 66 -2.65 0.00 37.95
N LEU A 67 -3.90 0.01 37.51
CA LEU A 67 -4.25 -0.11 36.11
C LEU A 67 -4.28 1.27 35.48
N VAL A 68 -3.67 1.40 34.30
CA VAL A 68 -3.73 2.57 33.45
C VAL A 68 -4.38 2.15 32.13
N LEU A 69 -5.53 2.73 31.81
CA LEU A 69 -6.29 2.44 30.62
C LEU A 69 -6.23 3.66 29.70
N SER A 70 -5.74 3.48 28.50
CA SER A 70 -5.63 4.56 27.51
C SER A 70 -6.07 4.14 26.12
N SER A 71 -6.84 5.01 25.48
CA SER A 71 -7.26 4.87 24.09
C SER A 71 -7.40 6.23 23.45
N ILE A 72 -7.15 6.30 22.15
CA ILE A 72 -7.28 7.56 21.40
C ILE A 72 -8.76 7.98 21.38
N GLY A 73 -9.01 9.23 21.77
CA GLY A 73 -10.38 9.76 21.87
C GLY A 73 -11.03 9.59 23.23
N TYR A 74 -10.32 9.02 24.22
CA TYR A 74 -10.79 8.85 25.58
C TYR A 74 -9.79 9.42 26.59
N ASN A 75 -10.30 9.91 27.70
CA ASN A 75 -9.49 10.29 28.86
C ASN A 75 -8.80 9.05 29.43
N THR A 76 -7.53 9.19 29.86
CA THR A 76 -6.82 8.09 30.50
C THR A 76 -7.48 7.74 31.83
N GLY A 77 -7.89 6.47 31.94
CA GLY A 77 -8.47 5.94 33.19
C GLY A 77 -7.39 5.36 34.13
N TYR A 78 -7.55 5.56 35.41
CA TYR A 78 -6.68 5.00 36.46
C TYR A 78 -7.51 4.22 37.47
N ILE A 79 -7.14 2.98 37.78
CA ILE A 79 -7.78 2.16 38.80
C ILE A 79 -6.72 1.63 39.73
N THR A 80 -6.86 1.90 41.02
CA THR A 80 -5.96 1.35 42.04
C THR A 80 -6.53 0.05 42.59
N LEU A 81 -5.73 -1.00 42.61
CA LEU A 81 -6.06 -2.32 43.10
C LEU A 81 -5.21 -2.62 44.32
N ASN A 82 -5.82 -2.61 45.49
CA ASN A 82 -5.13 -2.83 46.75
C ASN A 82 -5.30 -4.29 47.20
N GLY A 83 -4.22 -4.93 47.59
CA GLY A 83 -4.23 -6.25 48.25
C GLY A 83 -4.78 -7.35 47.34
N VAL A 84 -4.47 -7.38 46.05
CA VAL A 84 -4.94 -8.44 45.15
C VAL A 84 -4.26 -9.75 45.50
N LYS A 85 -5.04 -10.70 46.02
CA LYS A 85 -4.58 -12.02 46.53
C LYS A 85 -5.28 -13.20 45.85
N ARG A 86 -6.27 -12.97 44.99
CA ARG A 86 -7.08 -13.99 44.30
C ARG A 86 -7.47 -13.50 42.90
N HIS A 87 -7.97 -14.39 42.05
CA HIS A 87 -8.55 -14.03 40.76
C HIS A 87 -9.58 -12.91 40.94
N THR A 88 -9.40 -11.82 40.20
CA THR A 88 -10.19 -10.59 40.34
C THR A 88 -10.82 -10.24 39.03
N ASP A 89 -12.14 -10.10 38.99
CA ASP A 89 -12.89 -9.55 37.87
C ASP A 89 -13.32 -8.13 38.23
N LEU A 90 -12.89 -7.17 37.45
CA LEU A 90 -13.16 -5.74 37.66
C LEU A 90 -14.49 -5.28 37.04
N GLY A 91 -15.15 -6.18 36.27
CA GLY A 91 -16.37 -5.84 35.57
C GLY A 91 -16.18 -4.78 34.49
N PRO A 92 -17.25 -4.04 34.12
CA PRO A 92 -17.20 -2.99 33.15
C PRO A 92 -16.51 -1.72 33.70
N ILE A 93 -15.51 -1.23 32.98
CA ILE A 93 -14.77 0.00 33.24
C ILE A 93 -15.18 1.00 32.18
N VAL A 94 -15.71 2.16 32.58
CA VAL A 94 -16.13 3.21 31.65
C VAL A 94 -14.99 4.18 31.42
N LEU A 95 -14.66 4.47 30.15
CA LEU A 95 -13.78 5.55 29.77
C LEU A 95 -14.59 6.70 29.19
N ASP A 96 -14.38 7.89 29.75
CA ASP A 96 -14.99 9.11 29.24
C ASP A 96 -14.34 9.57 27.94
N SER A 97 -15.14 10.02 26.99
CA SER A 97 -14.63 10.60 25.74
C SER A 97 -13.86 11.90 26.01
N ALA A 98 -12.66 12.01 25.46
CA ALA A 98 -11.88 13.22 25.61
C ALA A 98 -12.36 14.30 24.62
N SER A 99 -12.87 15.42 25.14
CA SER A 99 -12.91 16.67 24.40
C SER A 99 -11.50 17.28 24.44
N ILE A 100 -10.83 17.27 23.32
CA ILE A 100 -9.51 17.75 22.95
C ILE A 100 -8.86 18.77 23.89
N ALA A 101 -7.97 18.31 24.78
CA ALA A 101 -6.77 18.99 25.23
C ALA A 101 -5.81 17.95 25.82
N LEU A 102 -4.85 17.48 25.01
CA LEU A 102 -3.85 16.48 25.44
C LEU A 102 -2.59 17.20 25.91
N GLU A 103 -2.41 17.30 27.23
CA GLU A 103 -1.07 17.39 27.81
C GLU A 103 -0.52 15.96 27.97
N GLY A 104 0.73 15.76 27.48
CA GLY A 104 1.29 14.45 27.22
C GLY A 104 1.46 13.56 28.45
N VAL A 105 0.93 12.35 28.36
CA VAL A 105 1.36 11.19 29.15
C VAL A 105 2.14 10.28 28.21
N THR A 106 3.44 10.14 28.45
CA THR A 106 4.30 9.18 27.70
C THR A 106 3.95 7.77 28.19
N ILE A 107 3.10 7.07 27.45
CA ILE A 107 2.82 5.66 27.69
C ILE A 107 3.83 4.85 26.90
N THR A 108 4.76 4.17 27.59
CA THR A 108 5.62 3.13 27.02
C THR A 108 4.83 1.82 26.84
N GLY A 109 3.71 1.86 26.12
CA GLY A 109 3.06 0.67 25.58
C GLY A 109 3.78 0.23 24.31
N SER A 110 3.70 -1.06 23.97
CA SER A 110 4.23 -1.56 22.71
C SER A 110 3.60 -0.77 21.55
N SER A 111 4.44 -0.05 20.78
CA SER A 111 3.99 0.68 19.58
C SER A 111 3.51 -0.26 18.47
N GLN A 112 3.65 -1.58 18.67
CA GLN A 112 3.27 -2.59 17.69
C GLN A 112 2.56 -3.77 18.38
N ILE A 113 1.45 -4.20 17.80
CA ILE A 113 0.69 -5.37 18.25
C ILE A 113 0.63 -6.38 17.12
N SER A 114 1.19 -7.57 17.32
CA SER A 114 1.13 -8.66 16.35
C SER A 114 -0.21 -9.38 16.40
N ARG A 115 -0.85 -9.51 15.25
CA ARG A 115 -2.05 -10.33 15.00
C ARG A 115 -1.67 -11.53 14.13
N ALA A 116 -2.62 -12.43 13.90
CA ALA A 116 -2.39 -13.62 13.09
C ALA A 116 -2.04 -13.31 11.61
N ASP A 117 -2.52 -12.19 11.10
CA ASP A 117 -2.43 -11.79 9.69
C ASP A 117 -1.76 -10.44 9.47
N ARG A 118 -1.46 -9.67 10.53
CA ARG A 118 -0.92 -8.32 10.44
C ARG A 118 -0.28 -7.85 11.73
N LYS A 119 0.47 -6.78 11.63
CA LYS A 119 0.93 -5.99 12.77
C LYS A 119 0.14 -4.69 12.82
N LEU A 120 -0.39 -4.35 13.97
CA LEU A 120 -1.00 -3.05 14.22
C LEU A 120 0.10 -2.13 14.74
N VAL A 121 0.38 -1.07 14.02
CA VAL A 121 1.44 -0.11 14.34
C VAL A 121 0.78 1.21 14.75
N PHE A 122 1.05 1.65 15.96
CA PHE A 122 0.49 2.86 16.53
C PHE A 122 1.58 3.93 16.57
N PRO A 123 1.44 5.01 15.76
CA PRO A 123 2.39 6.11 15.78
C PRO A 123 2.39 6.82 17.13
N SER A 124 3.57 7.12 17.66
CA SER A 124 3.74 7.94 18.85
C SER A 124 3.44 9.42 18.54
N GLU A 125 3.09 10.21 19.56
CA GLU A 125 2.92 11.67 19.40
C GLU A 125 4.14 12.35 18.78
N ARG A 126 5.34 11.93 19.17
CA ARG A 126 6.58 12.44 18.59
C ARG A 126 6.64 12.22 17.10
N GLN A 127 6.41 10.98 16.65
CA GLN A 127 6.41 10.61 15.22
C GLN A 127 5.33 11.38 14.45
N MET A 128 4.14 11.56 15.03
CA MET A 128 3.08 12.34 14.42
C MET A 128 3.42 13.83 14.31
N LYS A 129 4.10 14.41 15.32
CA LYS A 129 4.49 15.84 15.33
C LYS A 129 5.68 16.14 14.40
N THR A 130 6.60 15.18 14.21
CA THR A 130 7.76 15.34 13.32
C THR A 130 7.44 15.06 11.86
N SER A 131 6.32 14.41 11.57
CA SER A 131 5.90 14.06 10.23
C SER A 131 4.96 15.12 9.64
N THR A 132 5.15 15.44 8.36
CA THR A 132 4.32 16.40 7.63
C THR A 132 3.13 15.76 6.94
N ASN A 133 3.22 14.46 6.58
CA ASN A 133 2.19 13.71 5.87
C ASN A 133 2.29 12.20 6.17
N GLY A 134 1.38 11.40 5.60
CA GLY A 134 1.34 9.95 5.83
C GLY A 134 2.57 9.20 5.33
N VAL A 135 3.26 9.70 4.30
CA VAL A 135 4.50 9.07 3.77
C VAL A 135 5.68 9.35 4.70
N ASN A 136 5.86 10.59 5.18
CA ASN A 136 6.91 10.92 6.15
C ASN A 136 6.70 10.15 7.46
N LEU A 137 5.46 9.96 7.89
CA LEU A 137 5.19 9.15 9.08
C LEU A 137 5.67 7.71 8.91
N LEU A 138 5.49 7.13 7.73
CA LEU A 138 5.97 5.77 7.46
C LEU A 138 7.49 5.64 7.58
N GLN A 139 8.24 6.66 7.18
CA GLN A 139 9.68 6.72 7.36
C GLN A 139 10.06 6.69 8.86
N GLU A 140 9.37 7.47 9.69
CA GLU A 140 9.60 7.51 11.14
C GLU A 140 9.27 6.18 11.84
N LEU A 141 8.36 5.38 11.26
CA LEU A 141 7.95 4.09 11.81
C LEU A 141 8.94 2.96 11.51
N MET A 142 9.83 3.11 10.54
CA MET A 142 10.87 2.14 10.16
C MET A 142 10.34 0.71 10.03
N LEU A 143 9.25 0.52 9.30
CA LEU A 143 8.64 -0.80 9.15
C LEU A 143 9.55 -1.75 8.35
N PRO A 144 9.64 -3.03 8.73
CA PRO A 144 10.45 -4.01 7.99
C PRO A 144 10.07 -4.05 6.51
N ARG A 145 11.05 -4.23 5.62
CA ARG A 145 10.89 -4.28 4.16
C ARG A 145 10.37 -3.00 3.50
N ILE A 146 9.90 -2.00 4.24
CA ILE A 146 9.41 -0.75 3.68
C ILE A 146 10.58 0.21 3.47
N LEU A 147 10.71 0.69 2.24
CA LEU A 147 11.64 1.73 1.84
C LEU A 147 10.87 3.01 1.54
N VAL A 148 11.27 4.11 2.16
CA VAL A 148 10.69 5.43 1.90
C VAL A 148 11.77 6.34 1.37
N ASN A 149 11.57 6.88 0.18
CA ASN A 149 12.40 7.96 -0.36
C ASN A 149 11.74 9.31 -0.03
N PRO A 150 12.25 10.06 0.96
CA PRO A 150 11.62 11.31 1.39
C PRO A 150 11.74 12.43 0.34
N MET A 151 12.71 12.37 -0.56
CA MET A 151 12.88 13.39 -1.60
C MET A 151 11.78 13.32 -2.66
N ASN A 152 11.38 12.11 -3.03
CA ASN A 152 10.35 11.88 -4.06
C ASN A 152 9.02 11.49 -3.45
N ASN A 153 8.95 11.32 -2.12
CA ASN A 153 7.80 10.75 -1.40
C ASN A 153 7.37 9.39 -1.98
N GLU A 154 8.34 8.56 -2.37
CA GLU A 154 8.09 7.23 -2.89
C GLU A 154 8.13 6.18 -1.78
N ILE A 155 7.29 5.16 -1.89
CA ILE A 155 7.27 4.00 -1.00
C ILE A 155 7.52 2.76 -1.84
N GLY A 156 8.49 1.95 -1.45
CA GLY A 156 8.85 0.70 -2.11
C GLY A 156 9.09 -0.43 -1.13
N LEU A 157 9.43 -1.60 -1.66
CA LEU A 157 9.82 -2.78 -0.89
C LEU A 157 11.30 -3.10 -1.09
N SER A 158 11.98 -3.40 0.00
CA SER A 158 13.31 -4.01 -0.07
C SER A 158 13.16 -5.44 -0.62
N GLY A 159 13.91 -5.75 -1.67
CA GLY A 159 13.80 -7.03 -2.38
C GLY A 159 12.77 -7.04 -3.51
N GLY A 160 12.10 -5.91 -3.79
CA GLY A 160 11.07 -5.82 -4.84
C GLY A 160 9.72 -6.39 -4.41
N GLY A 161 8.83 -6.59 -5.38
CA GLY A 161 7.48 -7.10 -5.17
C GLY A 161 6.39 -6.02 -5.16
N GLU A 162 5.14 -6.45 -5.09
CA GLU A 162 3.98 -5.56 -5.12
C GLU A 162 3.62 -5.06 -3.72
N LEU A 163 3.68 -3.74 -3.53
CA LEU A 163 3.17 -3.06 -2.35
C LEU A 163 1.78 -2.51 -2.62
N GLN A 164 0.80 -2.87 -1.78
CA GLN A 164 -0.54 -2.32 -1.84
C GLN A 164 -0.78 -1.34 -0.71
N LEU A 165 -1.12 -0.10 -1.05
CA LEU A 165 -1.51 0.94 -0.10
C LEU A 165 -3.03 0.96 0.04
N ARG A 166 -3.52 1.21 1.25
CA ARG A 166 -4.95 1.32 1.57
C ARG A 166 -5.22 2.42 2.59
N ILE A 167 -6.43 2.96 2.56
CA ILE A 167 -6.97 3.88 3.56
C ILE A 167 -8.32 3.32 4.01
N ASN A 168 -8.43 2.95 5.28
CA ASN A 168 -9.64 2.36 5.86
C ASN A 168 -10.19 1.18 5.04
N GLY A 169 -9.29 0.30 4.55
CA GLY A 169 -9.63 -0.87 3.74
C GLY A 169 -9.80 -0.62 2.24
N VAL A 170 -9.85 0.62 1.76
CA VAL A 170 -9.96 0.98 0.34
C VAL A 170 -8.57 1.11 -0.29
N LYS A 171 -8.34 0.54 -1.48
CA LYS A 171 -7.08 0.73 -2.22
C LYS A 171 -6.84 2.22 -2.46
N ALA A 172 -5.62 2.67 -2.21
CA ALA A 172 -5.21 4.06 -2.33
C ALA A 172 -3.89 4.18 -3.10
N GLU A 173 -3.69 5.33 -3.70
CA GLU A 173 -2.44 5.70 -4.35
C GLU A 173 -1.56 6.51 -3.38
N ILE A 174 -0.29 6.65 -3.71
CA ILE A 174 0.67 7.36 -2.85
C ILE A 174 0.27 8.83 -2.62
N ASP A 175 -0.35 9.48 -3.60
CA ASP A 175 -0.81 10.86 -3.48
C ASP A 175 -1.96 11.01 -2.47
N GLU A 176 -2.79 9.97 -2.32
CA GLU A 176 -3.84 9.93 -1.29
C GLU A 176 -3.24 9.75 0.11
N ILE A 177 -2.14 8.98 0.23
CA ILE A 177 -1.38 8.84 1.48
C ILE A 177 -0.70 10.16 1.88
N LYS A 178 -0.15 10.91 0.91
CA LYS A 178 0.40 12.27 1.15
C LYS A 178 -0.66 13.22 1.71
N ALA A 179 -1.91 13.10 1.28
CA ALA A 179 -2.99 13.94 1.77
C ALA A 179 -3.45 13.61 3.22
N ILE A 180 -2.92 12.56 3.85
CA ILE A 180 -3.26 12.19 5.23
C ILE A 180 -2.46 13.04 6.21
N ARG A 181 -3.15 13.73 7.11
CA ARG A 181 -2.50 14.38 8.26
C ARG A 181 -2.04 13.30 9.25
N PRO A 182 -0.79 13.33 9.72
CA PRO A 182 -0.31 12.36 10.72
C PRO A 182 -1.20 12.26 11.97
N ALA A 183 -1.73 13.38 12.43
CA ALA A 183 -2.62 13.46 13.60
C ALA A 183 -3.98 12.71 13.41
N ASP A 184 -4.40 12.45 12.19
CA ASP A 184 -5.62 11.71 11.89
C ASP A 184 -5.38 10.20 11.81
N ILE A 185 -4.11 9.75 11.77
CA ILE A 185 -3.77 8.33 11.69
C ILE A 185 -3.92 7.69 13.07
N ILE A 186 -4.85 6.77 13.18
CA ILE A 186 -5.08 5.99 14.40
C ILE A 186 -4.03 4.90 14.54
N ARG A 187 -3.77 4.19 13.43
CA ARG A 187 -2.78 3.12 13.32
C ARG A 187 -2.50 2.80 11.85
N ILE A 188 -1.43 2.09 11.60
CA ILE A 188 -1.17 1.44 10.31
C ILE A 188 -1.25 -0.07 10.51
N GLU A 189 -2.06 -0.74 9.70
CA GLU A 189 -2.13 -2.19 9.65
C GLU A 189 -1.12 -2.69 8.61
N TYR A 190 -0.04 -3.29 9.09
CA TYR A 190 1.05 -3.79 8.28
C TYR A 190 0.90 -5.30 8.09
N HIS A 191 0.63 -5.72 6.86
CA HIS A 191 0.55 -7.12 6.46
C HIS A 191 1.83 -7.47 5.68
N ASP A 192 2.74 -8.20 6.29
CA ASP A 192 4.01 -8.64 5.68
C ASP A 192 3.90 -9.96 4.93
N ASN A 193 2.75 -10.57 4.97
CA ASN A 193 2.34 -11.72 4.20
C ASN A 193 0.81 -11.71 4.09
N PRO A 194 0.25 -10.85 3.22
CA PRO A 194 -1.19 -10.70 3.08
C PRO A 194 -1.84 -11.98 2.53
N GLY A 195 -3.12 -12.19 2.83
CA GLY A 195 -3.87 -13.33 2.35
C GLY A 195 -4.32 -13.20 0.89
N LEU A 196 -4.93 -14.26 0.38
CA LEU A 196 -5.38 -14.37 -1.02
C LEU A 196 -6.33 -13.25 -1.46
N ARG A 197 -7.04 -12.62 -0.51
CA ARG A 197 -7.90 -11.44 -0.75
C ARG A 197 -7.15 -10.21 -1.30
N TYR A 198 -5.84 -10.17 -1.14
CA TYR A 198 -5.01 -9.05 -1.60
C TYR A 198 -4.30 -9.34 -2.93
N GLY A 199 -4.64 -10.48 -3.57
CA GLY A 199 -4.07 -10.90 -4.84
C GLY A 199 -2.58 -11.20 -4.73
N ASN A 200 -1.77 -10.60 -5.59
CA ASN A 200 -0.32 -10.79 -5.65
C ASN A 200 0.48 -9.84 -4.75
N ALA A 201 -0.18 -9.03 -3.92
CA ALA A 201 0.51 -8.10 -3.04
C ALA A 201 1.39 -8.87 -2.03
N GLU A 202 2.67 -8.53 -1.97
CA GLU A 202 3.61 -9.08 -1.00
C GLU A 202 3.52 -8.38 0.36
N VAL A 203 3.17 -7.10 0.33
CA VAL A 203 2.94 -6.30 1.53
C VAL A 203 1.69 -5.43 1.32
N VAL A 204 0.88 -5.31 2.36
CA VAL A 204 -0.23 -4.35 2.39
C VAL A 204 -0.04 -3.42 3.58
N LEU A 205 -0.17 -2.11 3.31
CA LEU A 205 -0.22 -1.06 4.32
C LEU A 205 -1.60 -0.43 4.30
N ASP A 206 -2.38 -0.65 5.35
CA ASP A 206 -3.70 -0.02 5.50
C ASP A 206 -3.64 1.06 6.59
N TYR A 207 -3.76 2.31 6.18
CA TYR A 207 -3.82 3.47 7.06
C TYR A 207 -5.22 3.59 7.64
N ILE A 208 -5.39 3.25 8.89
CA ILE A 208 -6.64 3.45 9.62
C ILE A 208 -6.68 4.89 10.13
N VAL A 209 -7.52 5.68 9.49
CA VAL A 209 -7.56 7.13 9.65
C VAL A 209 -8.88 7.54 10.29
N ARG A 210 -8.81 8.48 11.26
CA ARG A 210 -9.97 9.13 11.82
C ARG A 210 -10.64 10.02 10.76
N ARG A 211 -11.95 10.00 10.71
CA ARG A 211 -12.74 10.90 9.87
C ARG A 211 -13.43 11.93 10.77
N PRO A 212 -12.91 13.16 10.88
CA PRO A 212 -13.63 14.22 11.58
C PRO A 212 -14.95 14.53 10.86
N GLU A 213 -16.02 14.84 11.59
CA GLU A 213 -17.33 15.14 11.00
C GLU A 213 -17.29 16.38 10.10
N THR A 214 -16.47 17.36 10.43
CA THR A 214 -16.29 18.60 9.65
C THR A 214 -14.86 19.04 9.74
N GLY A 215 -14.30 19.48 8.62
CA GLY A 215 -12.94 20.00 8.55
C GLY A 215 -12.27 19.60 7.25
N GLY A 216 -11.02 20.00 7.09
CA GLY A 216 -10.24 19.67 5.90
C GLY A 216 -8.80 20.08 6.06
N ASN A 217 -8.00 19.66 5.11
CA ASN A 217 -6.61 20.08 4.97
C ASN A 217 -6.28 20.28 3.50
N PHE A 218 -5.34 21.16 3.24
CA PHE A 218 -4.76 21.41 1.93
C PHE A 218 -3.25 21.45 2.09
N GLY A 219 -2.53 21.01 1.09
CA GLY A 219 -1.08 21.06 1.05
C GLY A 219 -0.57 21.19 -0.37
N ALA A 220 0.66 21.66 -0.48
CA ALA A 220 1.40 21.73 -1.73
C ALA A 220 2.86 21.38 -1.46
N ASP A 221 3.44 20.53 -2.33
CA ASP A 221 4.87 20.23 -2.34
C ASP A 221 5.44 20.68 -3.68
N ILE A 222 6.51 21.45 -3.63
CA ILE A 222 7.16 21.99 -4.83
C ILE A 222 8.65 21.66 -4.76
N SER A 223 9.14 20.99 -5.80
CA SER A 223 10.58 20.78 -6.03
C SER A 223 10.92 21.29 -7.42
N GLN A 224 11.96 22.12 -7.52
CA GLN A 224 12.37 22.73 -8.77
C GLN A 224 13.89 22.75 -8.90
N GLY A 225 14.41 22.28 -10.03
CA GLY A 225 15.81 22.44 -10.39
C GLY A 225 16.10 23.90 -10.73
N LEU A 226 17.19 24.45 -10.20
CA LEU A 226 17.53 25.88 -10.41
C LEU A 226 18.20 26.16 -11.75
N ASN A 227 18.88 25.16 -12.32
CA ASN A 227 19.68 25.31 -13.55
C ASN A 227 19.09 24.58 -14.77
N THR A 228 17.97 23.90 -14.58
CA THR A 228 17.29 23.13 -15.61
C THR A 228 15.78 23.07 -15.35
N MET A 229 14.97 22.91 -16.37
CA MET A 229 13.54 22.70 -16.22
C MET A 229 13.27 21.26 -15.76
N TRP A 230 13.50 21.03 -14.47
CA TRP A 230 13.13 19.82 -13.76
C TRP A 230 12.28 20.22 -12.55
N GLY A 231 11.06 19.77 -12.50
CA GLY A 231 10.18 20.13 -11.39
C GLY A 231 9.22 18.98 -11.01
N ASN A 232 8.81 18.95 -9.76
CA ASN A 232 7.71 18.16 -9.25
C ASN A 232 6.79 19.10 -8.47
N TYR A 233 5.53 19.20 -8.89
CA TYR A 233 4.54 20.06 -8.28
C TYR A 233 3.37 19.20 -7.85
N ASN A 234 3.11 19.15 -6.55
CA ASN A 234 1.96 18.46 -5.98
C ASN A 234 1.05 19.47 -5.31
N LEU A 235 -0.25 19.34 -5.57
CA LEU A 235 -1.30 20.03 -4.86
C LEU A 235 -2.30 18.97 -4.39
N TYR A 236 -2.66 18.99 -3.11
CA TYR A 236 -3.61 18.03 -2.57
C TYR A 236 -4.49 18.66 -1.50
N GLY A 237 -5.67 18.09 -1.34
CA GLY A 237 -6.60 18.55 -0.33
C GLY A 237 -7.67 17.52 -0.04
N LYS A 238 -8.27 17.67 1.15
CA LYS A 238 -9.31 16.80 1.66
C LYS A 238 -10.28 17.62 2.49
N VAL A 239 -11.57 17.42 2.28
CA VAL A 239 -12.64 18.09 3.03
C VAL A 239 -13.64 17.03 3.51
N ASN A 240 -13.95 17.08 4.79
CA ASN A 240 -14.98 16.26 5.43
C ASN A 240 -16.20 17.11 5.75
N HIS A 241 -17.37 16.63 5.42
CA HIS A 241 -18.65 17.19 5.80
C HIS A 241 -19.60 16.09 6.23
N LYS A 242 -19.88 15.99 7.54
CA LYS A 242 -20.69 14.91 8.12
C LYS A 242 -20.17 13.52 7.72
N LYS A 243 -20.99 12.78 6.99
CA LYS A 243 -20.69 11.41 6.52
C LYS A 243 -19.90 11.36 5.20
N SER A 244 -19.68 12.50 4.56
CA SER A 244 -19.02 12.62 3.27
C SER A 244 -17.60 13.15 3.38
N GLU A 245 -16.71 12.61 2.59
CA GLU A 245 -15.35 13.04 2.43
C GLU A 245 -15.07 13.26 0.95
N PHE A 246 -14.47 14.40 0.60
CA PHE A 246 -14.02 14.76 -0.73
C PHE A 246 -12.50 14.90 -0.68
N GLY A 247 -11.80 14.17 -1.52
CA GLY A 247 -10.36 14.25 -1.69
C GLY A 247 -10.00 14.71 -3.09
N PHE A 248 -8.89 15.42 -3.19
CA PHE A 248 -8.34 15.89 -4.44
C PHE A 248 -6.82 15.84 -4.36
N SER A 249 -6.16 15.37 -5.41
CA SER A 249 -4.74 15.58 -5.60
C SER A 249 -4.39 15.78 -7.08
N TYR A 250 -3.41 16.62 -7.34
CA TYR A 250 -2.88 16.88 -8.66
C TYR A 250 -1.36 16.96 -8.63
N TYR A 251 -0.73 16.17 -9.48
CA TYR A 251 0.71 16.18 -9.71
C TYR A 251 1.01 16.64 -11.13
N MET A 252 2.03 17.49 -11.28
CA MET A 252 2.63 17.87 -12.56
C MET A 252 4.15 17.73 -12.46
N GLY A 253 4.75 17.03 -13.43
CA GLY A 253 6.18 16.78 -13.48
C GLY A 253 6.81 17.18 -14.82
N PRO A 254 7.05 18.48 -15.05
CA PRO A 254 7.71 18.93 -16.29
C PRO A 254 9.21 18.61 -16.27
N ARG A 255 9.73 18.26 -17.43
CA ARG A 255 11.16 18.06 -17.74
C ARG A 255 11.46 18.69 -19.07
N ASP A 256 12.53 19.49 -19.17
CA ASP A 256 13.05 20.04 -20.41
C ASP A 256 14.57 20.13 -20.32
N PHE A 257 15.25 19.22 -20.98
CA PHE A 257 16.70 19.09 -20.99
C PHE A 257 17.21 19.31 -22.42
N ASN A 258 18.26 20.12 -22.56
CA ASN A 258 18.89 20.42 -23.86
C ASN A 258 20.29 19.83 -24.01
N GLY A 259 20.73 19.05 -23.03
CA GLY A 259 22.09 18.50 -23.01
C GLY A 259 22.11 17.00 -22.68
N MET A 260 21.03 16.28 -22.99
CA MET A 260 21.04 14.81 -22.87
C MET A 260 21.89 14.20 -23.97
N TYR A 261 22.71 13.25 -23.62
CA TYR A 261 23.49 12.45 -24.56
C TYR A 261 23.50 10.98 -24.12
N ARG A 262 23.78 10.11 -25.05
CA ARG A 262 23.89 8.68 -24.82
C ARG A 262 25.18 8.17 -25.44
N ASP A 263 26.08 7.63 -24.64
CA ASP A 263 27.19 6.84 -25.11
C ASP A 263 26.83 5.38 -24.90
N ASN A 264 26.97 4.56 -25.95
CA ASN A 264 26.59 3.16 -25.91
C ASN A 264 27.63 2.28 -26.60
N GLU A 265 27.78 1.05 -26.15
CA GLU A 265 28.62 0.04 -26.77
C GLU A 265 27.78 -1.19 -27.01
N GLU A 266 27.71 -1.63 -28.25
CA GLU A 266 27.00 -2.83 -28.70
C GLU A 266 27.98 -3.86 -29.20
N GLU A 267 27.85 -5.09 -28.78
CA GLU A 267 28.65 -6.24 -29.20
C GLU A 267 27.76 -7.27 -29.88
N PHE A 268 28.05 -7.56 -31.14
CA PHE A 268 27.31 -8.52 -31.95
C PHE A 268 28.19 -9.75 -32.20
N HIS A 269 27.79 -10.89 -31.70
CA HIS A 269 28.42 -12.17 -32.00
C HIS A 269 27.76 -12.78 -33.25
N LEU A 270 28.51 -12.80 -34.35
CA LEU A 270 28.02 -13.31 -35.63
C LEU A 270 28.14 -14.84 -35.69
N ALA A 271 27.35 -15.47 -36.57
CA ALA A 271 27.31 -16.91 -36.72
C ALA A 271 28.62 -17.56 -37.19
N ASP A 272 29.49 -16.77 -37.82
CA ASP A 272 30.83 -17.20 -38.26
C ASP A 272 31.89 -17.08 -37.16
N GLY A 273 31.51 -16.72 -35.94
CA GLY A 273 32.40 -16.53 -34.80
C GLY A 273 33.05 -15.13 -34.73
N THR A 274 32.75 -14.25 -35.67
CA THR A 274 33.23 -12.86 -35.63
C THR A 274 32.47 -12.07 -34.59
N THR A 275 33.16 -11.17 -33.88
CA THR A 275 32.55 -10.20 -32.97
C THR A 275 32.69 -8.82 -33.58
N LEU A 276 31.53 -8.17 -33.81
CA LEU A 276 31.46 -6.79 -34.23
C LEU A 276 31.14 -5.93 -33.00
N ARG A 277 31.97 -4.94 -32.70
CA ARG A 277 31.73 -3.95 -31.63
C ARG A 277 31.42 -2.62 -32.28
N ARG A 278 30.24 -2.08 -31.96
CA ARG A 278 29.75 -0.79 -32.42
C ARG A 278 29.67 0.18 -31.25
N LEU A 279 30.30 1.31 -31.40
CA LEU A 279 30.32 2.37 -30.41
C LEU A 279 29.43 3.51 -30.84
N GLU A 280 28.62 4.03 -29.94
CA GLU A 280 27.84 5.25 -30.10
C GLU A 280 28.46 6.35 -29.27
N LYS A 281 28.77 7.49 -29.84
CA LYS A 281 29.20 8.69 -29.16
C LYS A 281 28.13 9.76 -29.31
N GLY A 282 27.48 10.07 -28.19
CA GLY A 282 26.33 10.97 -28.16
C GLY A 282 26.69 12.44 -28.23
N GLU A 283 25.80 13.22 -28.83
CA GLU A 283 25.83 14.68 -28.83
C GLU A 283 24.70 15.24 -27.96
N PRO A 284 24.88 16.46 -27.41
CA PRO A 284 23.82 17.11 -26.62
C PRO A 284 22.52 17.20 -27.41
N SER A 285 21.47 16.61 -26.86
CA SER A 285 20.18 16.45 -27.52
C SER A 285 19.03 16.89 -26.60
N LYS A 286 17.84 17.03 -27.14
CA LYS A 286 16.67 17.54 -26.46
C LYS A 286 15.84 16.39 -25.87
N ALA A 287 15.45 16.53 -24.59
CA ALA A 287 14.45 15.69 -23.97
C ALA A 287 13.42 16.53 -23.23
N THR A 288 12.18 16.45 -23.65
CA THR A 288 11.06 17.21 -23.08
C THR A 288 9.93 16.25 -22.75
N MET A 289 9.44 16.31 -21.51
CA MET A 289 8.23 15.59 -21.12
C MET A 289 7.47 16.34 -20.02
N CYS A 290 6.18 16.08 -19.94
CA CYS A 290 5.36 16.54 -18.82
C CYS A 290 4.37 15.44 -18.42
N GLN A 291 4.47 15.00 -17.18
CA GLN A 291 3.55 14.04 -16.58
C GLN A 291 2.47 14.76 -15.76
N HIS A 292 1.25 14.27 -15.85
CA HIS A 292 0.11 14.77 -15.10
C HIS A 292 -0.62 13.62 -14.42
N ASN A 293 -0.93 13.77 -13.12
CA ASN A 293 -1.77 12.82 -12.37
C ASN A 293 -2.82 13.63 -11.60
N LEU A 294 -4.09 13.36 -11.87
CA LEU A 294 -5.23 13.92 -11.16
C LEU A 294 -5.97 12.79 -10.45
N ASN A 295 -6.25 12.96 -9.17
CA ASN A 295 -7.15 12.10 -8.41
C ASN A 295 -8.27 12.95 -7.80
N VAL A 296 -9.50 12.48 -7.93
CA VAL A 296 -10.68 13.02 -7.25
C VAL A 296 -11.39 11.87 -6.58
N ASN A 297 -11.52 11.96 -5.27
CA ASN A 297 -12.11 10.93 -4.44
C ASN A 297 -13.36 11.45 -3.74
N TYR A 298 -14.41 10.65 -3.73
CA TYR A 298 -15.59 10.83 -2.88
C TYR A 298 -15.79 9.58 -2.02
N SER A 299 -16.01 9.75 -0.73
CA SER A 299 -16.26 8.66 0.19
C SER A 299 -17.45 8.99 1.09
N LEU A 300 -18.39 8.07 1.22
CA LEU A 300 -19.59 8.18 2.05
C LEU A 300 -19.61 7.07 3.09
N GLN A 301 -19.50 7.44 4.36
CA GLN A 301 -19.74 6.55 5.49
C GLN A 301 -21.23 6.62 5.87
N ALA A 302 -22.09 5.92 5.12
CA ALA A 302 -23.54 5.99 5.32
C ALA A 302 -23.97 5.57 6.74
N SER A 303 -23.28 4.58 7.31
CA SER A 303 -23.40 4.13 8.71
C SER A 303 -22.06 3.57 9.18
N GLU A 304 -21.94 3.17 10.45
CA GLU A 304 -20.76 2.47 10.97
C GLU A 304 -20.46 1.16 10.20
N ASN A 305 -21.48 0.61 9.56
CA ASN A 305 -21.40 -0.67 8.86
C ASN A 305 -21.35 -0.55 7.34
N SER A 306 -21.46 0.64 6.77
CA SER A 306 -21.58 0.82 5.32
C SER A 306 -20.67 1.95 4.84
N LEU A 307 -19.76 1.61 3.94
CA LEU A 307 -18.82 2.51 3.29
C LEU A 307 -18.97 2.41 1.76
N PHE A 308 -19.14 3.55 1.12
CA PHE A 308 -19.02 3.70 -0.33
C PHE A 308 -17.86 4.63 -0.66
N SER A 309 -17.09 4.32 -1.68
CA SER A 309 -16.06 5.21 -2.22
C SER A 309 -16.08 5.19 -3.75
N ALA A 310 -15.88 6.35 -4.35
CA ALA A 310 -15.71 6.53 -5.78
C ALA A 310 -14.46 7.37 -6.02
N THR A 311 -13.49 6.83 -6.76
CA THR A 311 -12.24 7.53 -7.08
C THR A 311 -12.09 7.62 -8.60
N PHE A 312 -12.05 8.84 -9.11
CA PHE A 312 -11.67 9.12 -10.49
C PHE A 312 -10.19 9.46 -10.54
N ARG A 313 -9.44 8.80 -11.43
CA ARG A 313 -8.03 9.07 -11.68
C ARG A 313 -7.82 9.37 -13.15
N LEU A 314 -7.08 10.44 -13.44
CA LEU A 314 -6.62 10.77 -14.79
C LEU A 314 -5.11 10.88 -14.76
N ARG A 315 -4.45 9.98 -15.45
CA ARG A 315 -3.00 10.00 -15.62
C ARG A 315 -2.65 10.26 -17.07
N GLY A 316 -1.61 11.02 -17.30
CA GLY A 316 -1.14 11.31 -18.62
C GLY A 316 0.32 11.69 -18.66
N ASN A 317 0.93 11.44 -19.80
CA ASN A 317 2.27 11.90 -20.14
C ASN A 317 2.27 12.45 -21.56
N ASN A 318 2.97 13.55 -21.75
CA ASN A 318 3.27 14.10 -23.05
C ASN A 318 4.78 14.30 -23.16
N GLN A 319 5.40 13.61 -24.11
CA GLN A 319 6.83 13.59 -24.36
C GLN A 319 7.05 13.87 -25.85
N PRO A 320 7.02 15.16 -26.27
CA PRO A 320 7.16 15.53 -27.68
C PRO A 320 8.59 15.37 -28.21
N HIS A 321 9.56 15.28 -27.32
CA HIS A 321 10.96 15.11 -27.66
C HIS A 321 11.63 14.19 -26.65
N TRP A 322 12.23 13.13 -27.16
CA TRP A 322 13.21 12.33 -26.45
C TRP A 322 14.24 11.92 -27.46
N ASP A 323 15.14 12.88 -27.75
CA ASP A 323 16.01 12.83 -28.90
C ASP A 323 17.41 12.38 -28.45
N TYR A 324 18.04 11.56 -29.25
CA TYR A 324 19.48 11.28 -29.20
C TYR A 324 20.05 11.54 -30.60
N LYS A 325 21.19 12.21 -30.60
CA LYS A 325 22.01 12.40 -31.79
C LYS A 325 23.43 11.98 -31.45
N GLY A 326 24.16 11.54 -32.44
CA GLY A 326 25.54 11.15 -32.24
C GLY A 326 26.12 10.44 -33.45
N THR A 327 27.27 9.89 -33.26
CA THR A 327 27.97 9.12 -34.28
C THR A 327 28.15 7.68 -33.84
N LEU A 328 28.04 6.78 -34.81
CA LEU A 328 28.29 5.36 -34.67
C LEU A 328 29.55 5.01 -35.43
N TYR A 329 30.40 4.19 -34.84
CA TYR A 329 31.61 3.69 -35.48
C TYR A 329 31.96 2.28 -35.01
N ASN A 330 32.68 1.54 -35.83
CA ASN A 330 33.20 0.26 -35.47
C ASN A 330 34.42 0.44 -34.56
N ALA A 331 34.44 -0.26 -33.40
CA ALA A 331 35.57 -0.18 -32.46
C ALA A 331 36.92 -0.59 -33.04
N ASN A 332 36.93 -1.34 -34.15
CA ASN A 332 38.13 -1.75 -34.86
C ASN A 332 38.51 -0.83 -36.05
N ASP A 333 37.62 0.10 -36.41
CA ASP A 333 37.82 1.06 -37.50
C ASP A 333 37.09 2.36 -37.22
N GLU A 334 37.76 3.28 -36.53
CA GLU A 334 37.19 4.59 -36.16
C GLU A 334 37.01 5.55 -37.36
N THR A 335 37.42 5.15 -38.57
CA THR A 335 37.25 5.97 -39.77
C THR A 335 35.89 5.75 -40.45
N ASP A 336 35.20 4.62 -40.12
CA ASP A 336 33.86 4.31 -40.63
C ASP A 336 32.80 4.94 -39.69
N VAL A 337 32.61 6.27 -39.87
CA VAL A 337 31.72 7.07 -39.02
C VAL A 337 30.35 7.18 -39.69
N VAL A 338 29.32 6.90 -38.94
CA VAL A 338 27.92 7.02 -39.37
C VAL A 338 27.20 7.99 -38.42
N ASP A 339 26.53 8.98 -38.97
CA ASP A 339 25.68 9.88 -38.20
C ASP A 339 24.39 9.17 -37.78
N MET A 340 24.00 9.30 -36.52
CA MET A 340 22.80 8.70 -35.98
C MET A 340 21.86 9.75 -35.40
N THR A 341 20.58 9.60 -35.70
CA THR A 341 19.48 10.32 -35.02
C THR A 341 18.43 9.33 -34.59
N ASP A 342 18.06 9.38 -33.29
CA ASP A 342 16.99 8.59 -32.67
C ASP A 342 16.05 9.55 -31.94
N ARG A 343 14.86 9.74 -32.49
CA ARG A 343 13.84 10.62 -31.92
C ARG A 343 12.61 9.84 -31.52
N THR A 344 12.15 10.00 -30.30
CA THR A 344 10.92 9.40 -29.81
C THR A 344 9.95 10.47 -29.32
N ASP A 345 8.76 10.51 -29.94
CA ASP A 345 7.60 11.27 -29.47
C ASP A 345 6.59 10.29 -28.88
N GLN A 346 6.20 10.49 -27.63
CA GLN A 346 5.25 9.62 -26.95
C GLN A 346 4.21 10.43 -26.18
N SER A 347 2.97 10.02 -26.26
CA SER A 347 1.91 10.55 -25.39
C SER A 347 0.93 9.46 -25.01
N TRP A 348 0.47 9.51 -23.77
CA TRP A 348 -0.58 8.62 -23.32
C TRP A 348 -1.48 9.30 -22.30
N THR A 349 -2.73 8.82 -22.26
CA THR A 349 -3.75 9.29 -21.31
C THR A 349 -4.54 8.09 -20.80
N ARG A 350 -4.74 8.03 -19.48
CA ARG A 350 -5.37 6.90 -18.80
C ARG A 350 -6.35 7.38 -17.74
N PRO A 351 -7.60 7.71 -18.10
CA PRO A 351 -8.70 7.84 -17.13
C PRO A 351 -9.08 6.49 -16.54
N SER A 352 -9.41 6.47 -15.26
CA SER A 352 -10.00 5.32 -14.57
C SER A 352 -11.02 5.77 -13.53
N LEU A 353 -12.05 4.95 -13.32
CA LEU A 353 -13.05 5.10 -12.27
C LEU A 353 -13.06 3.83 -11.42
N ASP A 354 -12.87 4.01 -10.13
CA ASP A 354 -12.84 2.95 -9.13
C ASP A 354 -14.03 3.16 -8.17
N LEU A 355 -14.91 2.18 -8.10
CA LEU A 355 -16.08 2.17 -7.24
C LEU A 355 -15.94 1.06 -6.21
N TYR A 356 -15.92 1.42 -4.96
CA TYR A 356 -15.77 0.51 -3.82
C TYR A 356 -16.99 0.59 -2.91
N TYR A 357 -17.51 -0.56 -2.50
CA TYR A 357 -18.58 -0.67 -1.51
C TYR A 357 -18.24 -1.76 -0.50
N GLN A 358 -18.36 -1.42 0.79
CA GLN A 358 -18.19 -2.36 1.90
C GLN A 358 -19.43 -2.32 2.79
N GLN A 359 -19.91 -3.49 3.17
CA GLN A 359 -21.00 -3.68 4.11
C GLN A 359 -20.58 -4.66 5.21
N ASN A 360 -20.55 -4.19 6.45
CA ASN A 360 -20.44 -5.05 7.61
C ASN A 360 -21.84 -5.56 8.01
N LEU A 361 -21.99 -6.86 8.06
CA LEU A 361 -23.21 -7.54 8.42
C LEU A 361 -23.15 -8.00 9.90
N LYS A 362 -24.30 -8.44 10.42
CA LYS A 362 -24.37 -9.07 11.75
C LYS A 362 -23.43 -10.28 11.84
N ASN A 363 -23.04 -10.66 13.07
CA ASN A 363 -22.17 -11.81 13.33
C ASN A 363 -20.79 -11.72 12.68
N LYS A 364 -20.17 -10.53 12.67
CA LYS A 364 -18.80 -10.27 12.22
C LYS A 364 -18.56 -10.73 10.75
N GLN A 365 -19.49 -10.47 9.88
CA GLN A 365 -19.39 -10.72 8.46
C GLN A 365 -19.13 -9.42 7.72
N THR A 366 -18.34 -9.47 6.66
CA THR A 366 -18.05 -8.33 5.78
C THR A 366 -18.22 -8.74 4.33
N LEU A 367 -18.93 -7.91 3.57
CA LEU A 367 -19.00 -7.98 2.11
C LEU A 367 -18.26 -6.78 1.53
N VAL A 368 -17.45 -7.03 0.51
CA VAL A 368 -16.74 -6.00 -0.24
C VAL A 368 -17.02 -6.22 -1.73
N PHE A 369 -17.36 -5.14 -2.42
CA PHE A 369 -17.47 -5.08 -3.86
C PHE A 369 -16.57 -3.98 -4.39
N ASN A 370 -15.84 -4.28 -5.45
CA ASN A 370 -15.00 -3.30 -6.14
C ASN A 370 -15.17 -3.43 -7.65
N VAL A 371 -15.34 -2.29 -8.34
CA VAL A 371 -15.42 -2.24 -9.79
C VAL A 371 -14.51 -1.14 -10.30
N VAL A 372 -13.56 -1.49 -11.17
CA VAL A 372 -12.62 -0.54 -11.76
C VAL A 372 -12.74 -0.56 -13.27
N GLY A 373 -13.13 0.56 -13.85
CA GLY A 373 -13.10 0.80 -15.30
C GLY A 373 -11.89 1.64 -15.67
N THR A 374 -11.11 1.22 -16.69
CA THR A 374 -9.94 1.96 -17.17
C THR A 374 -9.96 2.04 -18.69
N TYR A 375 -9.66 3.21 -19.21
CA TYR A 375 -9.35 3.40 -20.62
C TYR A 375 -7.90 3.89 -20.74
N ASN A 376 -7.12 3.32 -21.65
CA ASN A 376 -5.78 3.79 -21.99
C ASN A 376 -5.70 4.11 -23.47
N ARG A 377 -5.24 5.32 -23.78
CA ARG A 377 -4.90 5.74 -25.12
C ARG A 377 -3.43 6.09 -25.17
N GLU A 378 -2.72 5.49 -26.11
CA GLU A 378 -1.29 5.68 -26.28
C GLU A 378 -0.96 5.99 -27.75
N LYS A 379 0.01 6.89 -27.94
CA LYS A 379 0.63 7.17 -29.24
C LYS A 379 2.12 7.20 -29.02
N SER A 380 2.87 6.54 -29.91
CA SER A 380 4.32 6.55 -29.92
C SER A 380 4.80 6.62 -31.35
N GLN A 381 5.71 7.52 -31.63
CA GLN A 381 6.44 7.58 -32.91
C GLN A 381 7.93 7.57 -32.61
N ARG A 382 8.66 6.68 -33.25
CA ARG A 382 10.11 6.63 -33.22
C ARG A 382 10.64 6.80 -34.63
N LEU A 383 11.46 7.82 -34.82
CA LEU A 383 12.23 8.08 -36.05
C LEU A 383 13.68 7.75 -35.72
N TYR A 384 14.20 6.71 -36.37
CA TYR A 384 15.60 6.32 -36.24
C TYR A 384 16.26 6.34 -37.60
N GLN A 385 17.36 7.07 -37.73
CA GLN A 385 18.08 7.23 -39.00
C GLN A 385 19.59 7.09 -38.78
N GLU A 386 20.22 6.33 -39.64
CA GLU A 386 21.66 6.28 -39.82
C GLU A 386 22.02 6.76 -41.18
N SER A 387 23.04 7.63 -41.29
CA SER A 387 23.45 8.24 -42.54
C SER A 387 24.94 8.53 -42.63
N THR A 388 25.46 8.51 -43.83
CA THR A 388 26.77 9.03 -44.20
C THR A 388 26.58 10.20 -45.17
N PRO A 389 27.58 11.05 -45.43
CA PRO A 389 27.43 12.17 -46.34
C PRO A 389 26.86 11.74 -47.71
N GLY A 390 25.62 12.15 -47.98
CA GLY A 390 24.90 11.86 -49.23
C GLY A 390 24.17 10.50 -49.30
N ASN A 391 24.19 9.68 -48.25
CA ASN A 391 23.52 8.39 -48.26
C ASN A 391 22.83 8.07 -46.93
N ILE A 392 21.57 7.62 -46.97
CA ILE A 392 20.83 7.09 -45.84
C ILE A 392 21.03 5.57 -45.80
N LEU A 393 21.58 5.08 -44.73
CA LEU A 393 21.87 3.64 -44.52
C LEU A 393 20.67 2.93 -43.85
N THR A 394 20.05 3.57 -42.87
CA THR A 394 18.89 3.06 -42.13
C THR A 394 17.89 4.19 -41.96
N ASP A 395 16.62 3.91 -42.22
CA ASP A 395 15.52 4.85 -42.00
C ASP A 395 14.30 4.09 -41.45
N ILE A 396 14.02 4.30 -40.18
CA ILE A 396 12.93 3.62 -39.48
C ILE A 396 11.95 4.68 -38.94
N ASP A 397 10.75 4.72 -39.51
CA ASP A 397 9.60 5.45 -38.95
C ASP A 397 8.61 4.42 -38.38
N ASN A 398 8.61 4.29 -37.06
CA ASN A 398 7.71 3.39 -36.35
C ASN A 398 6.65 4.19 -35.61
N ASN A 399 5.40 4.12 -36.06
CA ASN A 399 4.27 4.81 -35.48
C ASN A 399 3.30 3.79 -34.87
N ILE A 400 3.04 3.89 -33.57
CA ILE A 400 2.18 2.99 -32.83
C ILE A 400 1.04 3.81 -32.22
N ARG A 401 -0.19 3.34 -32.37
CA ARG A 401 -1.37 3.87 -31.68
C ARG A 401 -2.07 2.72 -30.99
N GLY A 402 -2.26 2.85 -29.69
CA GLY A 402 -2.92 1.85 -28.86
C GLY A 402 -4.13 2.41 -28.14
N ASN A 403 -5.20 1.64 -28.12
CA ASN A 403 -6.35 1.88 -27.27
C ASN A 403 -6.62 0.61 -26.46
N LYS A 404 -6.79 0.75 -25.15
CA LYS A 404 -7.11 -0.38 -24.27
C LYS A 404 -8.25 -0.01 -23.31
N TYR A 405 -9.25 -0.86 -23.25
CA TYR A 405 -10.34 -0.80 -22.28
C TYR A 405 -10.16 -1.95 -21.29
N SER A 406 -10.37 -1.72 -20.02
CA SER A 406 -10.31 -2.75 -19.00
C SER A 406 -11.42 -2.54 -17.97
N LEU A 407 -12.05 -3.62 -17.57
CA LEU A 407 -13.01 -3.68 -16.48
C LEU A 407 -12.57 -4.75 -15.51
N ILE A 408 -12.48 -4.39 -14.23
CA ILE A 408 -12.23 -5.31 -13.12
C ILE A 408 -13.46 -5.29 -12.23
N ALA A 409 -13.96 -6.46 -11.86
CA ALA A 409 -15.05 -6.61 -10.89
C ALA A 409 -14.61 -7.61 -9.82
N GLU A 410 -14.68 -7.21 -8.55
CA GLU A 410 -14.27 -8.02 -7.41
C GLU A 410 -15.43 -8.11 -6.39
N ALA A 411 -15.59 -9.29 -5.80
CA ALA A 411 -16.50 -9.52 -4.68
C ALA A 411 -15.78 -10.38 -3.63
N ILE A 412 -15.76 -9.92 -2.38
CA ILE A 412 -15.13 -10.62 -1.27
C ILE A 412 -16.12 -10.75 -0.11
N TYR A 413 -16.25 -11.95 0.41
CA TYR A 413 -16.96 -12.23 1.66
C TYR A 413 -15.97 -12.70 2.71
N GLU A 414 -16.04 -12.13 3.92
CA GLU A 414 -15.26 -12.56 5.06
C GLU A 414 -16.18 -12.78 6.27
N LYS A 415 -15.96 -13.85 7.00
CA LYS A 415 -16.58 -14.11 8.28
C LYS A 415 -15.51 -14.34 9.34
N GLN A 416 -15.54 -13.52 10.39
CA GLN A 416 -14.68 -13.68 11.55
C GLN A 416 -15.40 -14.51 12.61
N TYR A 417 -14.66 -15.45 13.21
CA TYR A 417 -15.10 -16.29 14.32
C TYR A 417 -14.42 -15.84 15.62
N SER A 418 -14.76 -16.51 16.72
CA SER A 418 -14.06 -16.33 18.00
C SER A 418 -12.56 -16.68 17.88
N LYS A 419 -11.74 -16.13 18.77
CA LYS A 419 -10.29 -16.38 18.87
C LYS A 419 -9.47 -15.94 17.63
N GLY A 420 -9.99 -15.02 16.81
CA GLY A 420 -9.26 -14.48 15.66
C GLY A 420 -9.27 -15.37 14.41
N ASN A 421 -10.05 -16.45 14.40
CA ASN A 421 -10.25 -17.26 13.21
C ASN A 421 -11.10 -16.52 12.19
N ALA A 422 -10.85 -16.75 10.90
CA ALA A 422 -11.67 -16.17 9.83
C ALA A 422 -11.72 -17.07 8.59
N LEU A 423 -12.82 -16.98 7.89
CA LEU A 423 -13.04 -17.61 6.59
C LEU A 423 -13.31 -16.53 5.57
N SER A 424 -12.60 -16.58 4.45
CA SER A 424 -12.71 -15.62 3.34
C SER A 424 -12.96 -16.35 2.04
N PHE A 425 -13.84 -15.80 1.22
CA PHE A 425 -14.06 -16.22 -0.18
C PHE A 425 -14.03 -14.99 -1.06
N GLY A 426 -13.50 -15.13 -2.26
CA GLY A 426 -13.50 -14.03 -3.21
C GLY A 426 -13.51 -14.49 -4.65
N LEU A 427 -14.04 -13.60 -5.47
CA LEU A 427 -14.07 -13.69 -6.92
C LEU A 427 -13.57 -12.35 -7.48
N SER A 428 -12.62 -12.41 -8.40
CA SER A 428 -12.21 -11.25 -9.21
C SER A 428 -12.26 -11.66 -10.70
N HIS A 429 -12.87 -10.80 -11.52
CA HIS A 429 -12.89 -10.96 -12.96
C HIS A 429 -12.37 -9.71 -13.62
N THR A 430 -11.35 -9.86 -14.45
CA THR A 430 -10.77 -8.79 -15.28
C THR A 430 -11.04 -9.12 -16.73
N GLN A 431 -11.62 -8.19 -17.45
CA GLN A 431 -11.79 -8.25 -18.90
C GLN A 431 -11.10 -7.07 -19.53
N SER A 432 -10.29 -7.28 -20.56
CA SER A 432 -9.67 -6.21 -21.31
C SER A 432 -9.73 -6.46 -22.81
N TYR A 433 -9.89 -5.36 -23.53
CA TYR A 433 -9.82 -5.31 -24.98
C TYR A 433 -8.82 -4.24 -25.38
N SER A 434 -7.89 -4.58 -26.30
CA SER A 434 -6.95 -3.62 -26.86
C SER A 434 -6.91 -3.71 -28.38
N ASN A 435 -6.82 -2.53 -28.97
CA ASN A 435 -6.59 -2.34 -30.40
C ASN A 435 -5.29 -1.57 -30.57
N ASN A 436 -4.35 -2.14 -31.33
CA ASN A 436 -3.07 -1.51 -31.62
C ASN A 436 -2.88 -1.43 -33.13
N GLU A 437 -2.63 -0.21 -33.62
CA GLU A 437 -2.25 0.10 -35.00
C GLU A 437 -0.74 0.31 -35.08
N TYR A 438 -0.10 -0.32 -36.03
CA TYR A 438 1.33 -0.21 -36.30
C TYR A 438 1.54 0.26 -37.73
N ARG A 439 2.41 1.27 -37.90
CA ARG A 439 2.84 1.78 -39.20
C ARG A 439 4.37 1.82 -39.19
N ASN A 440 4.97 0.83 -39.79
CA ASN A 440 6.41 0.69 -39.98
C ASN A 440 6.65 0.12 -41.38
N GLY A 441 6.73 1.03 -42.39
CA GLY A 441 6.76 0.64 -43.82
C GLY A 441 5.45 -0.04 -44.26
N HIS A 442 4.84 -0.86 -43.44
CA HIS A 442 3.54 -1.50 -43.64
C HIS A 442 2.58 -1.17 -42.53
N TYR A 443 1.29 -1.12 -42.85
CA TYR A 443 0.22 -0.98 -41.86
C TYR A 443 -0.28 -2.34 -41.47
N TYR A 444 -0.36 -2.59 -40.14
CA TYR A 444 -1.09 -3.71 -39.60
C TYR A 444 -1.76 -3.34 -38.29
N GLU A 445 -2.83 -4.04 -37.98
CA GLU A 445 -3.65 -3.83 -36.80
C GLU A 445 -3.76 -5.14 -36.01
N THR A 446 -3.68 -5.02 -34.69
CA THR A 446 -3.89 -6.17 -33.80
C THR A 446 -4.97 -5.84 -32.79
N ASN A 447 -5.94 -6.74 -32.70
CA ASN A 447 -6.98 -6.71 -31.69
C ASN A 447 -6.72 -7.84 -30.68
N MET A 448 -6.72 -7.52 -29.40
CA MET A 448 -6.50 -8.49 -28.34
C MET A 448 -7.64 -8.45 -27.34
N HIS A 449 -8.13 -9.62 -26.96
CA HIS A 449 -9.11 -9.81 -25.91
C HIS A 449 -8.49 -10.70 -24.82
N GLN A 450 -8.52 -10.24 -23.58
CA GLN A 450 -7.99 -10.97 -22.44
C GLN A 450 -9.02 -11.01 -21.33
N GLU A 451 -9.16 -12.18 -20.72
CA GLU A 451 -9.95 -12.39 -19.51
C GLU A 451 -9.10 -13.06 -18.44
N ASN A 452 -9.26 -12.64 -17.21
CA ASN A 452 -8.65 -13.27 -16.06
C ASN A 452 -9.71 -13.41 -14.98
N THR A 453 -10.05 -14.63 -14.61
CA THR A 453 -10.98 -14.93 -13.52
C THR A 453 -10.23 -15.60 -12.39
N TYR A 454 -10.24 -15.00 -11.21
CA TYR A 454 -9.58 -15.48 -10.01
C TYR A 454 -10.63 -15.76 -8.94
N ILE A 455 -10.64 -16.98 -8.41
CA ILE A 455 -11.53 -17.41 -7.33
C ILE A 455 -10.66 -17.95 -6.22
N PHE A 456 -10.94 -17.58 -4.98
CA PHE A 456 -10.21 -18.10 -3.83
C PHE A 456 -11.12 -18.42 -2.65
N GLY A 457 -10.65 -19.36 -1.82
CA GLY A 457 -11.15 -19.63 -0.48
C GLY A 457 -9.98 -19.75 0.49
N GLU A 458 -10.06 -19.10 1.64
CA GLU A 458 -9.00 -19.07 2.64
C GLU A 458 -9.58 -19.18 4.04
N TYR A 459 -9.00 -20.05 4.85
CA TYR A 459 -9.25 -20.13 6.28
C TYR A 459 -7.98 -19.77 7.05
N ARG A 460 -8.08 -18.81 7.97
CA ARG A 460 -7.02 -18.46 8.91
C ARG A 460 -7.44 -18.75 10.33
N GLY A 461 -6.49 -19.22 11.12
CA GLY A 461 -6.75 -19.56 12.52
C GLY A 461 -5.52 -19.45 13.39
N LYS A 462 -5.75 -19.60 14.71
CA LYS A 462 -4.71 -19.57 15.71
C LYS A 462 -4.93 -20.69 16.73
N ILE A 463 -3.87 -21.44 17.01
CA ILE A 463 -3.80 -22.45 18.08
C ILE A 463 -2.61 -22.07 18.95
N ASP A 464 -2.85 -21.58 20.15
CA ASP A 464 -1.83 -21.06 21.08
C ASP A 464 -0.88 -20.06 20.42
N LYS A 465 0.37 -20.46 20.21
CA LYS A 465 1.42 -19.64 19.57
C LYS A 465 1.51 -19.86 18.06
N LEU A 466 0.79 -20.84 17.52
CA LEU A 466 0.78 -21.14 16.08
C LEU A 466 -0.36 -20.39 15.37
N ASN A 467 -0.01 -19.48 14.48
CA ASN A 467 -0.94 -18.91 13.52
C ASN A 467 -0.83 -19.72 12.22
N TYR A 468 -1.96 -20.08 11.63
CA TYR A 468 -1.99 -20.83 10.38
C TYR A 468 -3.00 -20.24 9.42
N ARG A 469 -2.69 -20.40 8.14
CA ARG A 469 -3.53 -19.98 7.03
C ARG A 469 -3.51 -21.07 5.96
N LEU A 470 -4.69 -21.52 5.58
CA LEU A 470 -4.92 -22.55 4.57
C LEU A 470 -5.76 -21.91 3.47
N GLY A 471 -5.25 -21.90 2.26
CA GLY A 471 -5.94 -21.28 1.15
C GLY A 471 -5.88 -22.14 -0.12
N VAL A 472 -6.84 -21.92 -0.97
CA VAL A 472 -6.88 -22.46 -2.32
C VAL A 472 -7.36 -21.35 -3.25
N ALA A 473 -6.69 -21.22 -4.40
CA ALA A 473 -7.12 -20.31 -5.43
C ALA A 473 -7.08 -21.02 -6.81
N MET A 474 -7.95 -20.59 -7.68
CA MET A 474 -7.99 -20.98 -9.07
C MET A 474 -7.99 -19.73 -9.95
N THR A 475 -7.16 -19.73 -10.97
CA THR A 475 -7.12 -18.67 -11.98
C THR A 475 -7.45 -19.30 -13.33
N ARG A 476 -8.40 -18.70 -14.04
CA ARG A 476 -8.64 -18.95 -15.46
C ARG A 476 -8.13 -17.77 -16.25
N PHE A 477 -7.23 -17.99 -17.18
CA PHE A 477 -6.73 -16.99 -18.10
C PHE A 477 -7.16 -17.32 -19.51
N TYR A 478 -7.81 -16.39 -20.19
CA TYR A 478 -8.19 -16.50 -21.59
C TYR A 478 -7.54 -15.35 -22.38
N TYR A 479 -7.00 -15.68 -23.53
CA TYR A 479 -6.38 -14.72 -24.43
C TYR A 479 -6.73 -15.05 -25.88
N ASN A 480 -7.13 -14.04 -26.64
CA ASN A 480 -7.35 -14.11 -28.08
C ASN A 480 -6.73 -12.89 -28.77
N GLN A 481 -6.11 -13.09 -29.91
CA GLN A 481 -5.49 -12.06 -30.72
C GLN A 481 -5.90 -12.24 -32.18
N SER A 482 -6.26 -11.17 -32.88
CA SER A 482 -6.54 -11.18 -34.30
C SER A 482 -5.32 -11.67 -35.11
N GLY A 483 -5.55 -12.45 -36.17
CA GLY A 483 -4.49 -13.05 -36.98
C GLY A 483 -3.84 -14.31 -36.39
N LYS A 484 -4.32 -14.81 -35.23
CA LYS A 484 -4.00 -16.13 -34.69
C LYS A 484 -5.17 -17.07 -34.81
N ASP A 485 -4.89 -18.30 -35.27
CA ASP A 485 -5.94 -19.33 -35.50
C ASP A 485 -6.54 -19.91 -34.24
N LYS A 486 -5.91 -19.70 -33.08
CA LYS A 486 -6.37 -20.26 -31.81
C LYS A 486 -6.28 -19.26 -30.66
N SER A 487 -7.32 -19.22 -29.87
CA SER A 487 -7.31 -18.63 -28.53
C SER A 487 -6.48 -19.50 -27.58
N THR A 488 -5.90 -18.89 -26.56
CA THR A 488 -5.19 -19.60 -25.48
C THR A 488 -6.05 -19.54 -24.22
N GLU A 489 -6.27 -20.68 -23.59
CA GLU A 489 -6.97 -20.79 -22.32
C GLU A 489 -6.16 -21.64 -21.35
N ASN A 490 -5.87 -21.09 -20.19
CA ASN A 490 -5.06 -21.73 -19.17
C ASN A 490 -5.77 -21.68 -17.82
N TYR A 491 -5.59 -22.73 -17.04
CA TYR A 491 -6.05 -22.83 -15.67
C TYR A 491 -4.86 -23.04 -14.75
N SER A 492 -4.82 -22.32 -13.63
CA SER A 492 -3.84 -22.50 -12.57
C SER A 492 -4.56 -22.78 -11.27
N PHE A 493 -4.10 -23.76 -10.53
CA PHE A 493 -4.60 -24.10 -9.20
C PHE A 493 -3.50 -23.91 -8.18
N ASN A 494 -3.71 -23.03 -7.20
CA ASN A 494 -2.70 -22.56 -6.26
C ASN A 494 -3.14 -22.86 -4.83
N PRO A 495 -2.79 -24.03 -4.24
CA PRO A 495 -2.94 -24.26 -2.82
C PRO A 495 -1.89 -23.46 -2.03
N SER A 496 -2.26 -22.94 -0.87
CA SER A 496 -1.39 -22.16 -0.02
C SER A 496 -1.51 -22.60 1.44
N ILE A 497 -0.37 -22.84 2.08
CA ILE A 497 -0.28 -23.12 3.50
C ILE A 497 0.78 -22.19 4.08
N VAL A 498 0.39 -21.40 5.08
CA VAL A 498 1.30 -20.51 5.80
C VAL A 498 1.20 -20.83 7.28
N LEU A 499 2.34 -21.08 7.90
CA LEU A 499 2.47 -21.38 9.33
C LEU A 499 3.41 -20.35 9.94
N HIS A 500 2.98 -19.70 11.02
CA HIS A 500 3.80 -18.76 11.78
C HIS A 500 3.71 -19.10 13.27
N TYR A 501 4.86 -19.42 13.85
CA TYR A 501 4.96 -19.73 15.27
C TYR A 501 5.62 -18.58 16.04
N ALA A 502 4.93 -18.03 17.03
CA ALA A 502 5.47 -17.00 17.91
C ALA A 502 6.22 -17.67 19.07
N MET A 503 7.53 -17.43 19.18
CA MET A 503 8.34 -17.94 20.29
C MET A 503 8.10 -17.18 21.59
#